data_f6b32d5ef3db025407eb03d1d3119f51
#
_entry.id   f6b32d5ef3db025407eb03d1d3119f51
#
_cell.length_a   1.000
_cell.length_b   1.000
_cell.length_c   1.000
_cell.angle_alpha   90.00
_cell.angle_beta   90.00
_cell.angle_gamma   90.00
#
_symmetry.space_group_name_H-M   'P 1'
#
loop_
_entity.id
_entity.type
_entity.pdbx_description
1 polymer ?
#
loop_
_entity_poly.entity_id
_entity_poly.type
_entity_poly.pdbx_seq_one_letter_code
_entity_poly.pdbx_strand_id
1 'polypeptide(L)'
;MNKIYTKEFLPIGILLVFTIGSSIYILLNNYIFGLQQYIGLTMLLISTILYFIKPNIYRYFFGITLILGLFNLITFSVVNFTIKILFIPIQIIPLLALLVYTKIYRTKISNLFFKRREIDKLEEEAYYQKKTSFFKEKFSNLNDQEIEQKLNQDLVPEAKKALNEIKAKRIDLNN
;
A
#
# COMPACT_ATOMS: atom_id res chain seq x y z
N MET A 1 -26.28 -1.63 -17.15
CA MET A 1 -25.18 -0.93 -16.40
C MET A 1 -25.10 -1.53 -15.00
N ASN A 2 -24.01 -2.22 -14.65
CA ASN A 2 -23.91 -2.99 -13.40
C ASN A 2 -23.92 -2.07 -12.16
N LYS A 3 -24.77 -2.37 -11.18
CA LYS A 3 -24.97 -1.67 -9.90
C LYS A 3 -23.64 -1.42 -9.12
N ILE A 4 -22.58 -2.13 -9.44
CA ILE A 4 -21.25 -2.02 -8.83
C ILE A 4 -20.52 -0.76 -9.32
N TYR A 5 -20.61 -0.44 -10.61
CA TYR A 5 -19.98 0.76 -11.18
C TYR A 5 -20.55 2.06 -10.61
N THR A 6 -21.85 2.09 -10.30
CA THR A 6 -22.51 3.27 -9.74
C THR A 6 -21.96 3.64 -8.34
N LYS A 7 -21.65 2.64 -7.51
CA LYS A 7 -21.10 2.88 -6.18
C LYS A 7 -19.64 3.34 -6.22
N GLU A 8 -18.84 2.80 -7.13
CA GLU A 8 -17.44 3.18 -7.30
C GLU A 8 -17.28 4.60 -7.87
N PHE A 9 -18.29 5.11 -8.59
CA PHE A 9 -18.32 6.48 -9.11
C PHE A 9 -18.63 7.53 -8.03
N LEU A 10 -19.25 7.17 -6.93
CA LEU A 10 -19.76 8.09 -5.92
C LEU A 10 -18.69 9.05 -5.34
N PRO A 11 -17.48 8.60 -4.94
CA PRO A 11 -16.46 9.51 -4.39
C PRO A 11 -15.98 10.55 -5.41
N ILE A 12 -15.75 10.14 -6.66
CA ILE A 12 -15.32 11.06 -7.72
C ILE A 12 -16.47 11.97 -8.13
N GLY A 13 -17.72 11.49 -8.16
CA GLY A 13 -18.92 12.27 -8.44
C GLY A 13 -19.10 13.40 -7.45
N ILE A 14 -18.93 13.15 -6.15
CA ILE A 14 -18.96 14.18 -5.11
C ILE A 14 -17.94 15.28 -5.41
N LEU A 15 -16.68 14.92 -5.67
CA LEU A 15 -15.64 15.90 -5.97
C LEU A 15 -15.94 16.67 -7.28
N LEU A 16 -16.43 16.01 -8.32
CA LEU A 16 -16.80 16.66 -9.57
C LEU A 16 -17.89 17.73 -9.37
N VAL A 17 -18.94 17.43 -8.61
CA VAL A 17 -20.01 18.39 -8.32
C VAL A 17 -19.45 19.61 -7.58
N PHE A 18 -18.63 19.41 -6.56
CA PHE A 18 -18.00 20.52 -5.81
C PHE A 18 -17.04 21.32 -6.70
N THR A 19 -16.25 20.66 -7.52
CA THR A 19 -15.28 21.30 -8.40
C THR A 19 -15.97 22.12 -9.50
N ILE A 20 -17.02 21.58 -10.12
CA ILE A 20 -17.82 22.30 -11.12
C ILE A 20 -18.50 23.51 -10.49
N GLY A 21 -19.17 23.33 -9.35
CA GLY A 21 -19.80 24.43 -8.63
C GLY A 21 -18.80 25.54 -8.24
N SER A 22 -17.63 25.15 -7.76
CA SER A 22 -16.55 26.09 -7.45
C SER A 22 -16.01 26.80 -8.68
N SER A 23 -15.85 26.11 -9.80
CA SER A 23 -15.39 26.71 -11.06
C SER A 23 -16.38 27.74 -11.60
N ILE A 24 -17.69 27.43 -11.54
CA ILE A 24 -18.74 28.38 -11.91
C ILE A 24 -18.68 29.63 -11.00
N TYR A 25 -18.53 29.44 -9.69
CA TYR A 25 -18.41 30.53 -8.73
C TYR A 25 -17.20 31.45 -9.05
N ILE A 26 -16.03 30.88 -9.38
CA ILE A 26 -14.83 31.63 -9.79
C ILE A 26 -15.14 32.49 -11.01
N LEU A 27 -15.72 31.89 -12.06
CA LEU A 27 -16.02 32.58 -13.32
C LEU A 27 -17.02 33.72 -13.13
N LEU A 28 -18.06 33.53 -12.32
CA LEU A 28 -19.07 34.56 -12.05
C LEU A 28 -18.53 35.75 -11.24
N ASN A 29 -17.53 35.52 -10.39
CA ASN A 29 -16.95 36.56 -9.53
C ASN A 29 -15.60 37.09 -10.06
N ASN A 30 -15.19 36.75 -11.26
CA ASN A 30 -13.92 37.19 -11.88
C ASN A 30 -12.67 36.87 -11.06
N TYR A 31 -12.71 35.79 -10.27
CA TYR A 31 -11.54 35.30 -9.58
C TYR A 31 -10.60 34.55 -10.52
N ILE A 32 -9.30 34.49 -10.18
CA ILE A 32 -8.30 33.76 -10.94
C ILE A 32 -8.05 32.39 -10.27
N PHE A 33 -7.96 31.37 -11.08
CA PHE A 33 -7.58 30.03 -10.57
C PHE A 33 -6.15 30.03 -10.06
N GLY A 34 -5.97 29.52 -8.86
CA GLY A 34 -4.63 29.28 -8.30
C GLY A 34 -3.97 28.04 -8.92
N LEU A 35 -2.64 27.96 -8.87
CA LEU A 35 -1.88 26.83 -9.39
C LEU A 35 -2.36 25.46 -8.81
N GLN A 36 -2.62 25.43 -7.50
CA GLN A 36 -3.12 24.23 -6.81
C GLN A 36 -4.48 23.76 -7.34
N GLN A 37 -5.33 24.70 -7.80
CA GLN A 37 -6.62 24.40 -8.38
C GLN A 37 -6.47 23.80 -9.79
N TYR A 38 -5.58 24.36 -10.62
CA TYR A 38 -5.28 23.79 -11.95
C TYR A 38 -4.77 22.36 -11.82
N ILE A 39 -3.86 22.09 -10.89
CA ILE A 39 -3.35 20.74 -10.64
C ILE A 39 -4.48 19.83 -10.16
N GLY A 40 -5.31 20.29 -9.22
CA GLY A 40 -6.46 19.54 -8.72
C GLY A 40 -7.48 19.18 -9.79
N LEU A 41 -7.83 20.15 -10.67
CA LEU A 41 -8.70 19.95 -11.83
C LEU A 41 -8.11 18.91 -12.80
N THR A 42 -6.84 19.05 -13.14
CA THR A 42 -6.15 18.12 -14.05
C THR A 42 -6.13 16.70 -13.48
N MET A 43 -5.77 16.53 -12.21
CA MET A 43 -5.77 15.22 -11.56
C MET A 43 -7.17 14.61 -11.48
N LEU A 44 -8.21 15.42 -11.23
CA LEU A 44 -9.58 14.95 -11.21
C LEU A 44 -10.06 14.52 -12.60
N LEU A 45 -9.68 15.27 -13.65
CA LEU A 45 -9.98 14.93 -15.05
C LEU A 45 -9.31 13.62 -15.44
N ILE A 46 -8.01 13.46 -15.15
CA ILE A 46 -7.28 12.19 -15.37
C ILE A 46 -7.94 11.05 -14.62
N SER A 47 -8.31 11.25 -13.36
CA SER A 47 -9.02 10.25 -12.56
C SER A 47 -10.33 9.82 -13.21
N THR A 48 -11.09 10.78 -13.76
CA THR A 48 -12.36 10.51 -14.45
C THR A 48 -12.13 9.69 -15.72
N ILE A 49 -11.14 10.04 -16.52
CA ILE A 49 -10.76 9.27 -17.72
C ILE A 49 -10.32 7.85 -17.35
N LEU A 50 -9.46 7.71 -16.34
CA LEU A 50 -8.98 6.41 -15.87
C LEU A 50 -10.10 5.53 -15.32
N TYR A 51 -11.13 6.12 -14.73
CA TYR A 51 -12.30 5.38 -14.25
C TYR A 51 -12.97 4.58 -15.38
N PHE A 52 -13.10 5.18 -16.59
CA PHE A 52 -13.73 4.53 -17.75
C PHE A 52 -12.79 3.59 -18.50
N ILE A 53 -11.48 3.93 -18.59
CA ILE A 53 -10.53 3.19 -19.45
C ILE A 53 -9.83 2.09 -18.66
N LYS A 54 -9.33 2.38 -17.45
CA LYS A 54 -8.49 1.47 -16.65
C LYS A 54 -8.87 1.53 -15.17
N PRO A 55 -9.97 0.86 -14.75
CA PRO A 55 -10.48 0.95 -13.37
C PRO A 55 -9.50 0.49 -12.30
N ASN A 56 -8.53 -0.39 -12.64
CA ASN A 56 -7.51 -0.81 -11.70
C ASN A 56 -6.50 0.32 -11.39
N ILE A 57 -6.07 1.07 -12.42
CA ILE A 57 -5.16 2.21 -12.26
C ILE A 57 -5.89 3.38 -11.60
N TYR A 58 -7.15 3.62 -11.98
CA TYR A 58 -8.01 4.64 -11.38
C TYR A 58 -8.00 4.59 -9.86
N ARG A 59 -8.15 3.41 -9.28
CA ARG A 59 -8.20 3.25 -7.81
C ARG A 59 -6.96 3.82 -7.14
N TYR A 60 -5.78 3.47 -7.60
CA TYR A 60 -4.54 3.97 -7.02
C TYR A 60 -4.36 5.47 -7.26
N PHE A 61 -4.57 5.90 -8.49
CA PHE A 61 -4.39 7.29 -8.87
C PHE A 61 -5.35 8.21 -8.13
N PHE A 62 -6.63 7.84 -8.06
CA PHE A 62 -7.64 8.61 -7.33
C PHE A 62 -7.40 8.63 -5.82
N GLY A 63 -6.95 7.52 -5.24
CA GLY A 63 -6.54 7.46 -3.83
C GLY A 63 -5.41 8.45 -3.52
N ILE A 64 -4.38 8.52 -4.37
CA ILE A 64 -3.28 9.49 -4.25
C ILE A 64 -3.83 10.92 -4.39
N THR A 65 -4.69 11.17 -5.36
CA THR A 65 -5.33 12.48 -5.59
C THR A 65 -6.09 12.94 -4.34
N LEU A 66 -6.84 12.05 -3.68
CA LEU A 66 -7.55 12.35 -2.43
C LEU A 66 -6.60 12.70 -1.28
N ILE A 67 -5.49 11.95 -1.15
CA ILE A 67 -4.47 12.21 -0.12
C ILE A 67 -3.81 13.58 -0.34
N LEU A 68 -3.43 13.91 -1.57
CA LEU A 68 -2.87 15.22 -1.90
C LEU A 68 -3.86 16.36 -1.60
N GLY A 69 -5.15 16.16 -1.92
CA GLY A 69 -6.21 17.10 -1.57
C GLY A 69 -6.40 17.24 -0.07
N LEU A 70 -6.33 16.15 0.69
CA LEU A 70 -6.47 16.14 2.14
C LEU A 70 -5.45 17.04 2.83
N PHE A 71 -4.19 16.99 2.39
CA PHE A 71 -3.09 17.79 2.92
C PHE A 71 -2.97 19.19 2.29
N ASN A 72 -3.98 19.64 1.56
CA ASN A 72 -4.00 20.96 0.90
C ASN A 72 -2.86 21.18 -0.11
N LEU A 73 -2.28 20.11 -0.65
CA LEU A 73 -1.26 20.20 -1.70
C LEU A 73 -1.89 20.52 -3.06
N ILE A 74 -3.14 20.06 -3.26
CA ILE A 74 -4.01 20.40 -4.38
C ILE A 74 -5.39 20.81 -3.85
N THR A 75 -6.08 21.68 -4.58
CA THR A 75 -7.40 22.15 -4.17
C THR A 75 -8.44 21.88 -5.26
N PHE A 76 -9.65 21.45 -4.83
CA PHE A 76 -10.77 21.15 -5.70
C PHE A 76 -11.83 22.25 -5.67
N SER A 77 -11.71 23.22 -4.75
CA SER A 77 -12.67 24.28 -4.52
C SER A 77 -11.97 25.56 -4.11
N VAL A 78 -12.61 26.71 -4.41
CA VAL A 78 -12.16 28.04 -3.93
C VAL A 78 -12.41 28.17 -2.44
N VAL A 79 -13.55 27.64 -1.99
CA VAL A 79 -13.92 27.67 -0.58
C VAL A 79 -13.29 26.45 0.09
N ASN A 80 -12.18 26.68 0.77
CA ASN A 80 -11.47 25.65 1.49
C ASN A 80 -11.99 25.55 2.93
N PHE A 81 -12.82 24.55 3.18
CA PHE A 81 -13.17 24.17 4.54
C PHE A 81 -12.05 23.33 5.13
N THR A 82 -11.18 23.97 5.91
CA THR A 82 -10.04 23.31 6.55
C THR A 82 -10.22 23.25 8.06
N ILE A 83 -9.94 22.08 8.64
CA ILE A 83 -9.77 21.90 10.08
C ILE A 83 -8.28 21.78 10.36
N LYS A 84 -7.77 22.58 11.28
CA LYS A 84 -6.38 22.46 11.74
C LYS A 84 -6.30 21.43 12.86
N ILE A 85 -5.62 20.33 12.63
CA ILE A 85 -5.31 19.34 13.66
C ILE A 85 -3.80 19.48 13.96
N LEU A 86 -3.47 19.99 15.16
CA LEU A 86 -2.12 20.43 15.51
C LEU A 86 -1.66 21.53 14.54
N PHE A 87 -0.71 21.20 13.65
CA PHE A 87 -0.15 22.14 12.67
C PHE A 87 -0.56 21.80 11.22
N ILE A 88 -1.34 20.74 11.02
CA ILE A 88 -1.67 20.23 9.68
C ILE A 88 -3.08 20.71 9.28
N PRO A 89 -3.22 21.51 8.20
CA PRO A 89 -4.52 21.87 7.65
C PRO A 89 -5.10 20.69 6.89
N ILE A 90 -6.23 20.16 7.34
CA ILE A 90 -6.95 19.05 6.72
C ILE A 90 -8.19 19.59 6.02
N GLN A 91 -8.34 19.33 4.73
CA GLN A 91 -9.52 19.72 3.96
C GLN A 91 -10.68 18.74 4.21
N ILE A 92 -11.87 19.27 4.54
CA ILE A 92 -13.04 18.47 4.86
C ILE A 92 -13.59 17.73 3.63
N ILE A 93 -13.65 18.38 2.47
CA ILE A 93 -14.24 17.78 1.26
C ILE A 93 -13.45 16.56 0.78
N PRO A 94 -12.10 16.63 0.59
CA PRO A 94 -11.30 15.46 0.30
C PRO A 94 -11.35 14.39 1.40
N LEU A 95 -11.46 14.79 2.69
CA LEU A 95 -11.61 13.87 3.80
C LEU A 95 -12.88 13.03 3.67
N LEU A 96 -14.03 13.66 3.43
CA LEU A 96 -15.31 12.98 3.24
C LEU A 96 -15.27 12.04 2.02
N ALA A 97 -14.71 12.51 0.90
CA ALA A 97 -14.53 11.69 -0.28
C ALA A 97 -13.60 10.48 -0.01
N LEU A 98 -12.54 10.66 0.78
CA LEU A 98 -11.62 9.60 1.19
C LEU A 98 -12.31 8.56 2.10
N LEU A 99 -13.16 9.00 3.04
CA LEU A 99 -13.95 8.10 3.88
C LEU A 99 -14.91 7.24 3.07
N VAL A 100 -15.60 7.83 2.11
CA VAL A 100 -16.49 7.09 1.19
C VAL A 100 -15.68 6.14 0.32
N TYR A 101 -14.55 6.61 -0.21
CA TYR A 101 -13.63 5.81 -1.01
C TYR A 101 -13.11 4.59 -0.23
N THR A 102 -12.60 4.78 0.98
CA THR A 102 -12.10 3.67 1.81
C THR A 102 -13.19 2.68 2.17
N LYS A 103 -14.42 3.13 2.45
CA LYS A 103 -15.57 2.25 2.71
C LYS A 103 -15.89 1.36 1.50
N ILE A 104 -15.86 1.93 0.28
CA ILE A 104 -16.18 1.21 -0.96
C ILE A 104 -15.07 0.19 -1.31
N TYR A 105 -13.81 0.58 -1.11
CA TYR A 105 -12.65 -0.24 -1.50
C TYR A 105 -12.04 -1.04 -0.35
N ARG A 106 -12.63 -1.02 0.85
CA ARG A 106 -12.10 -1.68 2.06
C ARG A 106 -11.67 -3.14 1.83
N THR A 107 -12.53 -3.95 1.23
CA THR A 107 -12.24 -5.36 0.96
C THR A 107 -11.10 -5.54 -0.05
N LYS A 108 -11.06 -4.71 -1.10
CA LYS A 108 -10.02 -4.78 -2.13
C LYS A 108 -8.66 -4.31 -1.60
N ILE A 109 -8.65 -3.25 -0.80
CA ILE A 109 -7.45 -2.71 -0.14
C ILE A 109 -6.93 -3.73 0.89
N SER A 110 -7.80 -4.29 1.72
CA SER A 110 -7.45 -5.33 2.68
C SER A 110 -6.80 -6.54 1.99
N ASN A 111 -7.40 -7.04 0.91
CA ASN A 111 -6.86 -8.19 0.17
C ASN A 111 -5.47 -7.92 -0.43
N LEU A 112 -5.17 -6.68 -0.84
CA LEU A 112 -3.83 -6.30 -1.32
C LEU A 112 -2.80 -6.36 -0.19
N PHE A 113 -3.15 -5.86 1.00
CA PHE A 113 -2.26 -5.94 2.17
C PHE A 113 -2.05 -7.38 2.64
N PHE A 114 -3.09 -8.22 2.62
CA PHE A 114 -2.97 -9.65 2.96
C PHE A 114 -2.10 -10.38 1.95
N LYS A 115 -2.32 -10.19 0.66
CA LYS A 115 -1.52 -10.82 -0.40
C LYS A 115 -0.05 -10.40 -0.33
N ARG A 116 0.24 -9.13 -0.06
CA ARG A 116 1.61 -8.65 0.09
C ARG A 116 2.30 -9.30 1.30
N ARG A 117 1.61 -9.37 2.44
CA ARG A 117 2.13 -10.03 3.66
C ARG A 117 2.40 -11.53 3.45
N GLU A 118 1.60 -12.19 2.63
CA GLU A 118 1.78 -13.60 2.28
C GLU A 118 3.01 -13.79 1.37
N ILE A 119 3.21 -12.90 0.40
CA ILE A 119 4.41 -12.89 -0.46
C ILE A 119 5.66 -12.62 0.38
N ASP A 120 5.64 -11.61 1.26
CA ASP A 120 6.76 -11.26 2.14
C ASP A 120 7.17 -12.46 3.02
N LYS A 121 6.19 -13.22 3.56
CA LYS A 121 6.46 -14.45 4.32
C LYS A 121 7.08 -15.57 3.49
N LEU A 122 6.58 -15.79 2.27
CA LEU A 122 7.13 -16.79 1.36
C LEU A 122 8.57 -16.46 0.95
N GLU A 123 8.87 -15.18 0.72
CA GLU A 123 10.23 -14.72 0.42
C GLU A 123 11.16 -14.90 1.63
N GLU A 124 10.69 -14.60 2.85
CA GLU A 124 11.44 -14.79 4.09
C GLU A 124 11.72 -16.29 4.33
N GLU A 125 10.72 -17.16 4.15
CA GLU A 125 10.89 -18.60 4.26
C GLU A 125 11.86 -19.15 3.21
N ALA A 126 11.76 -18.71 1.96
CA ALA A 126 12.67 -19.10 0.89
C ALA A 126 14.12 -18.67 1.17
N TYR A 127 14.30 -17.45 1.68
CA TYR A 127 15.60 -16.94 2.10
C TYR A 127 16.18 -17.76 3.26
N TYR A 128 15.35 -18.06 4.27
CA TYR A 128 15.73 -18.90 5.40
C TYR A 128 16.14 -20.32 4.97
N GLN A 129 15.39 -20.94 4.07
CA GLN A 129 15.68 -22.25 3.51
C GLN A 129 17.01 -22.24 2.72
N LYS A 130 17.22 -21.22 1.89
CA LYS A 130 18.45 -21.07 1.11
C LYS A 130 19.68 -20.93 2.00
N LYS A 131 19.59 -20.16 3.08
CA LYS A 131 20.68 -20.04 4.07
C LYS A 131 20.92 -21.36 4.83
N THR A 132 19.85 -22.04 5.23
CA THR A 132 19.97 -23.34 5.90
C THR A 132 20.65 -24.37 5.00
N SER A 133 20.30 -24.43 3.72
CA SER A 133 20.95 -25.35 2.75
C SER A 133 22.44 -25.01 2.55
N PHE A 134 22.79 -23.73 2.47
CA PHE A 134 24.18 -23.30 2.41
C PHE A 134 24.99 -23.75 3.64
N PHE A 135 24.44 -23.62 4.83
CA PHE A 135 25.10 -24.08 6.04
C PHE A 135 25.17 -25.62 6.12
N LYS A 136 24.18 -26.35 5.60
CA LYS A 136 24.25 -27.81 5.49
C LYS A 136 25.42 -28.26 4.62
N GLU A 137 25.57 -27.64 3.46
CA GLU A 137 26.69 -27.93 2.56
C GLU A 137 28.02 -27.62 3.24
N LYS A 138 28.14 -26.45 3.86
CA LYS A 138 29.36 -26.02 4.58
C LYS A 138 29.73 -26.93 5.75
N PHE A 139 28.74 -27.50 6.45
CA PHE A 139 28.93 -28.34 7.64
C PHE A 139 28.86 -29.85 7.34
N SER A 140 28.67 -30.23 6.08
CA SER A 140 28.53 -31.66 5.69
C SER A 140 29.71 -32.54 6.08
N ASN A 141 30.92 -31.99 6.08
CA ASN A 141 32.16 -32.69 6.34
C ASN A 141 32.60 -32.70 7.82
N LEU A 142 31.82 -32.03 8.71
CA LEU A 142 32.17 -32.01 10.13
C LEU A 142 31.86 -33.36 10.78
N ASN A 143 32.74 -33.81 11.71
CA ASN A 143 32.46 -34.97 12.56
C ASN A 143 31.45 -34.63 13.70
N ASP A 144 30.99 -35.66 14.42
CA ASP A 144 29.93 -35.46 15.44
C ASP A 144 30.41 -34.61 16.61
N GLN A 145 31.68 -34.72 17.00
CA GLN A 145 32.30 -33.90 18.04
C GLN A 145 32.37 -32.43 17.64
N GLU A 146 32.77 -32.17 16.37
CA GLU A 146 32.79 -30.81 15.85
C GLU A 146 31.42 -30.18 15.71
N ILE A 147 30.38 -30.99 15.39
CA ILE A 147 29.00 -30.55 15.35
C ILE A 147 28.55 -30.11 16.75
N GLU A 148 28.84 -30.87 17.78
CA GLU A 148 28.52 -30.53 19.18
C GLU A 148 29.25 -29.27 19.66
N GLN A 149 30.53 -29.15 19.35
CA GLN A 149 31.32 -27.96 19.69
C GLN A 149 30.74 -26.69 19.00
N LYS A 150 30.32 -26.81 17.74
CA LYS A 150 29.69 -25.68 17.03
C LYS A 150 28.32 -25.34 17.56
N LEU A 151 27.50 -26.31 17.94
CA LEU A 151 26.17 -26.07 18.51
C LEU A 151 26.24 -25.30 19.84
N ASN A 152 27.36 -25.40 20.55
CA ASN A 152 27.61 -24.67 21.81
C ASN A 152 28.12 -23.22 21.57
N GLN A 153 28.41 -22.84 20.32
CA GLN A 153 28.77 -21.49 19.96
C GLN A 153 27.53 -20.63 19.69
N ASP A 154 27.70 -19.32 19.73
CA ASP A 154 26.63 -18.37 19.33
C ASP A 154 26.53 -18.34 17.80
N LEU A 155 25.60 -19.13 17.29
CA LEU A 155 25.34 -19.27 15.86
C LEU A 155 24.03 -18.62 15.45
N VAL A 156 23.98 -18.12 14.22
CA VAL A 156 22.73 -17.67 13.58
C VAL A 156 21.71 -18.83 13.51
N PRO A 157 20.41 -18.55 13.63
CA PRO A 157 19.37 -19.60 13.69
C PRO A 157 19.42 -20.61 12.55
N GLU A 158 19.75 -20.17 11.33
CA GLU A 158 19.83 -21.02 10.15
C GLU A 158 20.98 -22.02 10.21
N ALA A 159 22.13 -21.59 10.75
CA ALA A 159 23.28 -22.47 10.98
C ALA A 159 23.00 -23.51 12.06
N LYS A 160 22.34 -23.10 13.15
CA LYS A 160 21.94 -24.00 14.23
C LYS A 160 20.95 -25.06 13.74
N LYS A 161 19.97 -24.65 12.92
CA LYS A 161 19.02 -25.58 12.29
C LYS A 161 19.74 -26.57 11.36
N ALA A 162 20.65 -26.09 10.53
CA ALA A 162 21.42 -26.95 9.62
C ALA A 162 22.21 -28.03 10.36
N LEU A 163 22.90 -27.67 11.45
CA LEU A 163 23.65 -28.63 12.28
C LEU A 163 22.74 -29.67 12.95
N ASN A 164 21.58 -29.23 13.47
CA ASN A 164 20.61 -30.17 14.08
C ASN A 164 20.05 -31.15 13.06
N GLU A 165 19.76 -30.70 11.83
CA GLU A 165 19.26 -31.57 10.78
C GLU A 165 20.34 -32.56 10.28
N ILE A 166 21.62 -32.16 10.22
CA ILE A 166 22.73 -33.08 9.90
C ILE A 166 22.86 -34.13 10.99
N LYS A 167 22.83 -33.74 12.28
CA LYS A 167 22.90 -34.63 13.42
C LYS A 167 21.74 -35.64 13.40
N ALA A 168 20.50 -35.20 13.22
CA ALA A 168 19.32 -36.06 13.16
C ALA A 168 19.46 -37.11 12.03
N LYS A 169 19.85 -36.68 10.82
CA LYS A 169 20.03 -37.58 9.69
C LYS A 169 21.07 -38.67 9.91
N ARG A 170 22.15 -38.38 10.67
CA ARG A 170 23.18 -39.39 10.99
C ARG A 170 22.70 -40.39 12.01
N ILE A 171 21.89 -39.98 12.99
CA ILE A 171 21.29 -40.89 13.98
C ILE A 171 20.34 -41.87 13.25
N ASP A 172 19.52 -41.38 12.33
CA ASP A 172 18.58 -42.22 11.55
C ASP A 172 19.30 -43.23 10.62
N LEU A 173 20.53 -42.93 10.18
CA LEU A 173 21.34 -43.82 9.36
C LEU A 173 22.10 -44.88 10.14
N ASN A 174 22.26 -44.71 11.47
CA ASN A 174 22.99 -45.62 12.35
C ASN A 174 22.05 -46.54 13.13
N ASN A 175 20.71 -46.39 13.02
CA ASN A 175 19.69 -47.29 13.54
C ASN A 175 19.11 -48.18 12.44
#